data_7ab1a9d23123700132e8023ff0ce9d61
#
_entry.id   7ab1a9d23123700132e8023ff0ce9d61
#
_cell.length_a   1.000
_cell.length_b   1.000
_cell.length_c   1.000
_cell.angle_alpha   90.00
_cell.angle_beta   90.00
_cell.angle_gamma   90.00
#
_symmetry.space_group_name_H-M   'P 1'
#
loop_
_entity.id
_entity.type
_entity.pdbx_description
1 polymer ?
#
loop_
_entity_poly.entity_id
_entity_poly.type
_entity_poly.pdbx_seq_one_letter_code
_entity_poly.pdbx_strand_id
1 'polypeptide(L)'
;MKLSKKLLALLLALLMLLPLGAIVANAEEDACPLIFVHGFMGTSIRADRNDPNSEKLWDPDMDAILNDVKDNLGEFLKALVIRDWDRFGDLALDIANKYIQPVYSGDDGEVHNDSGVYFRYPDRGSISKTSRLEFSYDWRLDPMQTAAALNDYINYVCDAAGTQQVDLHAHSFGAVITVTYLKLFGNTKVRGVFFDSPAVFGETFNGELMSGKLEVSVESMMDYMAYAFDDMEYSTLLNEVAKIARNIGLIPLLVHLGNEFIDHLQARIFKEVMVPMYANWPSVWSMIPDEYLDDATRFIFDELCAGEDRSALREKIDAYNTQIRPYRTETLQALNDSAHVYVLSRTGYASTPLTASHKTLSDGTIDTKNTSFGATTALYGEQLPADVLAAADPAMISPERDIDASTCLFPEQTWFLRYAHHGDMLDAVSDFAAFLLRQPQQVTVDTFAAYPRFLIYLPAAKEIKPDPGPAKQSWLEHMKALFAEVKLLLTAAFSKEA
;
A
#
# COMPACT_ATOMS: atom_id res chain seq x y z
N MET A 1 -29.85 20.66 -54.06
CA MET A 1 -29.97 20.95 -52.61
C MET A 1 -29.52 19.80 -51.67
N LYS A 2 -29.65 18.53 -52.02
CA LYS A 2 -29.21 17.41 -51.16
C LYS A 2 -27.69 17.17 -51.16
N LEU A 3 -26.96 17.58 -52.20
CA LEU A 3 -25.51 17.39 -52.33
C LEU A 3 -24.72 18.39 -51.45
N SER A 4 -25.24 19.64 -51.30
CA SER A 4 -24.61 20.69 -50.52
C SER A 4 -24.64 20.40 -48.98
N LYS A 5 -25.71 19.75 -48.50
CA LYS A 5 -25.81 19.37 -47.07
C LYS A 5 -24.88 18.24 -46.70
N LYS A 6 -24.65 17.28 -47.60
CA LYS A 6 -23.66 16.21 -47.39
C LYS A 6 -22.23 16.70 -47.45
N LEU A 7 -21.94 17.65 -48.33
CA LEU A 7 -20.63 18.29 -48.44
C LEU A 7 -20.33 19.17 -47.22
N LEU A 8 -21.33 19.89 -46.71
CA LEU A 8 -21.22 20.70 -45.51
C LEU A 8 -21.03 19.82 -44.26
N ALA A 9 -21.73 18.69 -44.15
CA ALA A 9 -21.56 17.74 -43.07
C ALA A 9 -20.19 17.05 -43.09
N LEU A 10 -19.66 16.76 -44.31
CA LEU A 10 -18.31 16.22 -44.48
C LEU A 10 -17.24 17.26 -44.12
N LEU A 11 -17.46 18.54 -44.49
CA LEU A 11 -16.56 19.63 -44.13
C LEU A 11 -16.54 19.93 -42.62
N LEU A 12 -17.70 19.87 -41.98
CA LEU A 12 -17.82 19.99 -40.51
C LEU A 12 -17.18 18.80 -39.77
N ALA A 13 -17.33 17.59 -40.28
CA ALA A 13 -16.67 16.42 -39.73
C ALA A 13 -15.14 16.49 -39.90
N LEU A 14 -14.65 16.98 -41.05
CA LEU A 14 -13.22 17.23 -41.27
C LEU A 14 -12.69 18.37 -40.38
N LEU A 15 -13.47 19.43 -40.19
CA LEU A 15 -13.11 20.54 -39.27
C LEU A 15 -13.11 20.12 -37.81
N MET A 16 -13.90 19.14 -37.39
CA MET A 16 -13.88 18.56 -36.05
C MET A 16 -12.70 17.59 -35.84
N LEU A 17 -12.20 16.99 -36.92
CA LEU A 17 -11.01 16.09 -36.85
C LEU A 17 -9.68 16.84 -36.85
N LEU A 18 -9.61 18.07 -37.37
CA LEU A 18 -8.41 18.89 -37.39
C LEU A 18 -7.88 19.26 -35.98
N PRO A 19 -8.73 19.69 -35.02
CA PRO A 19 -8.23 19.94 -33.66
C PRO A 19 -7.85 18.67 -32.90
N LEU A 20 -8.52 17.52 -33.17
CA LEU A 20 -8.13 16.24 -32.57
C LEU A 20 -6.76 15.77 -33.05
N GLY A 21 -6.44 15.92 -34.34
CA GLY A 21 -5.13 15.58 -34.87
C GLY A 21 -4.02 16.50 -34.35
N ALA A 22 -4.29 17.78 -34.12
CA ALA A 22 -3.35 18.72 -33.54
C ALA A 22 -3.14 18.49 -32.02
N ILE A 23 -4.19 18.10 -31.32
CA ILE A 23 -4.10 17.73 -29.87
C ILE A 23 -3.29 16.45 -29.69
N VAL A 24 -3.51 15.44 -30.55
CA VAL A 24 -2.73 14.18 -30.50
C VAL A 24 -1.26 14.42 -30.85
N ALA A 25 -0.97 15.24 -31.88
CA ALA A 25 0.39 15.54 -32.29
C ALA A 25 1.17 16.34 -31.21
N ASN A 26 0.52 17.32 -30.56
CA ASN A 26 1.13 18.05 -29.44
C ASN A 26 1.31 17.18 -28.20
N ALA A 27 0.39 16.22 -27.94
CA ALA A 27 0.52 15.31 -26.81
C ALA A 27 1.68 14.30 -26.94
N GLU A 28 2.10 13.96 -28.18
CA GLU A 28 3.30 13.13 -28.39
C GLU A 28 4.59 13.93 -28.29
N GLU A 29 4.60 15.22 -28.63
CA GLU A 29 5.77 16.07 -28.57
C GLU A 29 6.18 16.38 -27.13
N ASP A 30 5.21 16.53 -26.22
CA ASP A 30 5.40 16.82 -24.79
C ASP A 30 5.36 15.56 -23.89
N ALA A 31 5.26 14.36 -24.48
CA ALA A 31 5.22 13.12 -23.69
C ALA A 31 6.57 12.86 -22.96
N CYS A 32 6.48 12.36 -21.73
CA CYS A 32 7.62 11.89 -20.95
C CYS A 32 7.45 10.40 -20.62
N PRO A 33 8.54 9.61 -20.54
CA PRO A 33 8.47 8.24 -20.04
C PRO A 33 7.88 8.22 -18.64
N LEU A 34 6.99 7.28 -18.38
CA LEU A 34 6.42 7.04 -17.07
C LEU A 34 7.16 5.91 -16.38
N ILE A 35 7.73 6.17 -15.21
CA ILE A 35 8.43 5.20 -14.39
C ILE A 35 7.54 4.87 -13.17
N PHE A 36 7.18 3.59 -13.03
CA PHE A 36 6.54 3.07 -11.83
C PHE A 36 7.62 2.74 -10.80
N VAL A 37 7.49 3.34 -9.59
CA VAL A 37 8.37 3.09 -8.44
C VAL A 37 7.60 2.23 -7.45
N HIS A 38 8.02 0.97 -7.31
CA HIS A 38 7.33 -0.04 -6.51
C HIS A 38 7.26 0.32 -5.03
N GLY A 39 6.22 -0.23 -4.35
CA GLY A 39 6.10 -0.18 -2.90
C GLY A 39 7.00 -1.20 -2.19
N PHE A 40 6.93 -1.20 -0.86
CA PHE A 40 7.56 -2.19 0.00
C PHE A 40 7.01 -3.58 -0.33
N MET A 41 7.87 -4.57 -0.41
CA MET A 41 7.52 -5.93 -0.84
C MET A 41 6.91 -6.05 -2.26
N GLY A 42 6.92 -4.98 -3.06
CA GLY A 42 6.33 -4.93 -4.38
C GLY A 42 7.14 -5.66 -5.47
N THR A 43 8.36 -6.13 -5.16
CA THR A 43 9.22 -6.90 -6.06
C THR A 43 9.73 -8.16 -5.37
N SER A 44 9.86 -9.26 -6.14
CA SER A 44 10.32 -10.53 -5.58
C SER A 44 11.81 -10.50 -5.22
N ILE A 45 12.16 -10.88 -4.00
CA ILE A 45 13.54 -11.21 -3.63
C ILE A 45 13.86 -12.60 -4.15
N ARG A 46 15.00 -12.75 -4.80
CA ARG A 46 15.50 -13.99 -5.36
C ARG A 46 16.71 -14.50 -4.59
N ALA A 47 16.98 -15.80 -4.68
CA ALA A 47 18.14 -16.45 -4.06
C ALA A 47 19.47 -15.95 -4.66
N ASP A 48 19.49 -15.61 -5.95
CA ASP A 48 20.57 -14.91 -6.64
C ASP A 48 20.02 -13.66 -7.34
N ARG A 49 20.42 -12.49 -6.89
CA ARG A 49 20.02 -11.18 -7.46
C ARG A 49 20.48 -10.97 -8.89
N ASN A 50 21.41 -11.79 -9.39
CA ASN A 50 21.94 -11.68 -10.75
C ASN A 50 21.27 -12.69 -11.72
N ASP A 51 20.50 -13.66 -11.23
CA ASP A 51 19.80 -14.65 -12.05
C ASP A 51 18.28 -14.43 -12.00
N PRO A 52 17.65 -14.00 -13.13
CA PRO A 52 16.20 -13.81 -13.20
C PRO A 52 15.39 -15.11 -13.02
N ASN A 53 16.03 -16.26 -13.11
CA ASN A 53 15.39 -17.57 -12.98
C ASN A 53 15.66 -18.25 -11.64
N SER A 54 16.47 -17.63 -10.76
CA SER A 54 16.71 -18.17 -9.43
C SER A 54 15.42 -18.20 -8.60
N GLU A 55 15.40 -19.04 -7.58
CA GLU A 55 14.26 -19.22 -6.68
C GLU A 55 13.80 -17.88 -6.10
N LYS A 56 12.49 -17.68 -6.03
CA LYS A 56 11.88 -16.54 -5.32
C LYS A 56 11.84 -16.86 -3.83
N LEU A 57 12.50 -16.06 -3.04
CA LEU A 57 12.54 -16.17 -1.57
C LEU A 57 11.42 -15.37 -0.91
N TRP A 58 11.02 -14.28 -1.53
CA TRP A 58 9.86 -13.49 -1.12
C TRP A 58 8.73 -13.71 -2.11
N ASP A 59 7.54 -13.88 -1.64
CA ASP A 59 6.37 -14.52 -2.19
C ASP A 59 6.39 -16.01 -1.85
N PRO A 60 6.40 -16.34 -0.51
CA PRO A 60 6.60 -17.71 -0.07
C PRO A 60 5.47 -18.62 -0.54
N ASP A 61 5.78 -19.87 -0.79
CA ASP A 61 4.80 -20.90 -1.12
C ASP A 61 3.87 -21.16 0.09
N MET A 62 2.71 -20.49 0.08
CA MET A 62 1.72 -20.60 1.15
C MET A 62 1.19 -22.02 1.31
N ASP A 63 1.12 -22.82 0.23
CA ASP A 63 0.70 -24.23 0.30
C ASP A 63 1.75 -25.06 1.04
N ALA A 64 3.03 -24.79 0.83
CA ALA A 64 4.11 -25.44 1.56
C ALA A 64 4.06 -25.08 3.06
N ILE A 65 3.87 -23.82 3.41
CA ILE A 65 3.72 -23.36 4.81
C ILE A 65 2.51 -24.06 5.46
N LEU A 66 1.36 -24.05 4.79
CA LEU A 66 0.15 -24.71 5.30
C LEU A 66 0.32 -26.21 5.49
N ASN A 67 1.10 -26.88 4.63
CA ASN A 67 1.42 -28.29 4.78
C ASN A 67 2.32 -28.52 6.00
N ASP A 68 3.37 -27.72 6.21
CA ASP A 68 4.21 -27.80 7.41
C ASP A 68 3.38 -27.58 8.70
N VAL A 69 2.44 -26.64 8.70
CA VAL A 69 1.50 -26.42 9.83
C VAL A 69 0.61 -27.65 10.03
N LYS A 70 0.04 -28.22 8.97
CA LYS A 70 -0.79 -29.43 9.03
C LYS A 70 -0.02 -30.63 9.57
N ASP A 71 1.21 -30.84 9.12
CA ASP A 71 2.06 -31.94 9.55
C ASP A 71 2.39 -31.86 11.05
N ASN A 72 2.47 -30.63 11.59
CA ASN A 72 2.71 -30.37 13.01
C ASN A 72 1.44 -30.09 13.81
N LEU A 73 0.24 -30.18 13.23
CA LEU A 73 -1.02 -29.76 13.85
C LEU A 73 -1.27 -30.46 15.21
N GLY A 74 -0.93 -31.74 15.32
CA GLY A 74 -1.09 -32.50 16.58
C GLY A 74 -0.25 -31.93 17.72
N GLU A 75 0.99 -31.54 17.46
CA GLU A 75 1.87 -30.94 18.44
C GLU A 75 1.44 -29.51 18.78
N PHE A 76 1.00 -28.72 17.78
CA PHE A 76 0.42 -27.38 18.04
C PHE A 76 -0.82 -27.48 18.93
N LEU A 77 -1.77 -28.38 18.64
CA LEU A 77 -2.98 -28.54 19.45
C LEU A 77 -2.65 -29.03 20.86
N LYS A 78 -1.68 -29.93 21.02
CA LYS A 78 -1.23 -30.40 22.32
C LYS A 78 -0.64 -29.25 23.13
N ALA A 79 0.32 -28.50 22.57
CA ALA A 79 0.93 -27.34 23.21
C ALA A 79 -0.11 -26.30 23.60
N LEU A 80 -1.08 -25.99 22.72
CA LEU A 80 -2.17 -25.05 22.98
C LEU A 80 -3.07 -25.50 24.15
N VAL A 81 -3.47 -26.78 24.18
CA VAL A 81 -4.38 -27.32 25.22
C VAL A 81 -3.74 -27.29 26.61
N ILE A 82 -2.44 -27.59 26.71
CA ILE A 82 -1.72 -27.59 28.00
C ILE A 82 -1.05 -26.22 28.27
N ARG A 83 -1.22 -25.24 27.36
CA ARG A 83 -0.61 -23.90 27.45
C ARG A 83 0.92 -23.93 27.55
N ASP A 84 1.56 -24.85 26.84
CA ASP A 84 3.00 -24.90 26.68
C ASP A 84 3.42 -23.93 25.57
N TRP A 85 3.47 -22.64 25.91
CA TRP A 85 3.74 -21.58 24.96
C TRP A 85 5.17 -21.66 24.41
N ASP A 86 6.13 -22.17 25.20
CA ASP A 86 7.52 -22.36 24.70
C ASP A 86 7.52 -23.38 23.56
N ARG A 87 6.87 -24.54 23.76
CA ARG A 87 6.77 -25.58 22.71
C ARG A 87 6.01 -25.09 21.48
N PHE A 88 4.92 -24.33 21.70
CA PHE A 88 4.15 -23.73 20.61
C PHE A 88 5.02 -22.74 19.83
N GLY A 89 5.79 -21.89 20.53
CA GLY A 89 6.73 -20.94 19.96
C GLY A 89 7.84 -21.62 19.17
N ASP A 90 8.46 -22.69 19.69
CA ASP A 90 9.49 -23.46 18.98
C ASP A 90 8.97 -23.95 17.62
N LEU A 91 7.80 -24.56 17.59
CA LEU A 91 7.18 -25.06 16.36
C LEU A 91 6.88 -23.91 15.36
N ALA A 92 6.35 -22.79 15.85
CA ALA A 92 6.05 -21.64 15.02
C ALA A 92 7.31 -20.99 14.44
N LEU A 93 8.37 -20.83 15.27
CA LEU A 93 9.64 -20.24 14.87
C LEU A 93 10.41 -21.16 13.89
N ASP A 94 10.38 -22.47 14.10
CA ASP A 94 10.99 -23.43 13.17
C ASP A 94 10.37 -23.34 11.78
N ILE A 95 9.04 -23.26 11.68
CA ILE A 95 8.34 -23.07 10.41
C ILE A 95 8.64 -21.68 9.84
N ALA A 96 8.53 -20.62 10.63
CA ALA A 96 8.80 -19.25 10.18
C ALA A 96 10.23 -19.13 9.62
N ASN A 97 11.23 -19.57 10.38
CA ASN A 97 12.64 -19.48 9.98
C ASN A 97 12.94 -20.25 8.69
N LYS A 98 12.30 -21.40 8.47
CA LYS A 98 12.47 -22.18 7.24
C LYS A 98 12.20 -21.34 5.97
N TYR A 99 11.19 -20.44 6.02
CA TYR A 99 10.75 -19.67 4.86
C TYR A 99 11.28 -18.23 4.85
N ILE A 100 11.62 -17.66 6.00
CA ILE A 100 11.95 -16.22 6.12
C ILE A 100 13.46 -15.99 6.28
N GLN A 101 14.22 -16.93 6.89
CA GLN A 101 15.65 -16.75 7.12
C GLN A 101 16.45 -16.32 5.87
N PRO A 102 16.15 -16.80 4.65
CA PRO A 102 16.88 -16.39 3.44
C PRO A 102 16.78 -14.89 3.12
N VAL A 103 15.80 -14.16 3.67
CA VAL A 103 15.62 -12.72 3.44
C VAL A 103 16.16 -11.85 4.59
N TYR A 104 16.77 -12.44 5.62
CA TYR A 104 17.34 -11.71 6.73
C TYR A 104 18.47 -10.78 6.30
N SER A 105 18.60 -9.66 7.01
CA SER A 105 19.74 -8.74 6.91
C SER A 105 20.60 -8.82 8.17
N GLY A 106 21.88 -8.45 8.03
CA GLY A 106 22.81 -8.34 9.13
C GLY A 106 22.49 -7.19 10.09
N ASP A 107 23.22 -7.15 11.21
CA ASP A 107 23.07 -6.12 12.26
C ASP A 107 23.53 -4.73 11.80
N ASP A 108 24.17 -4.65 10.64
CA ASP A 108 24.57 -3.43 9.93
C ASP A 108 23.53 -2.93 8.92
N GLY A 109 22.41 -3.67 8.77
CA GLY A 109 21.36 -3.37 7.81
C GLY A 109 21.70 -3.73 6.36
N GLU A 110 22.71 -4.57 6.15
CA GLU A 110 23.12 -5.05 4.83
C GLU A 110 22.69 -6.49 4.59
N VAL A 111 22.58 -6.83 3.31
CA VAL A 111 22.29 -8.20 2.87
C VAL A 111 23.61 -8.89 2.53
N HIS A 112 24.04 -9.83 3.37
CA HIS A 112 25.35 -10.50 3.28
C HIS A 112 25.36 -11.77 2.43
N ASN A 113 24.22 -12.18 1.88
CA ASN A 113 24.09 -13.28 0.95
C ASN A 113 23.84 -12.81 -0.48
N ASP A 114 23.72 -13.72 -1.42
CA ASP A 114 23.45 -13.39 -2.84
C ASP A 114 21.98 -13.01 -3.09
N SER A 115 21.10 -13.11 -2.07
CA SER A 115 19.69 -12.79 -2.23
C SER A 115 19.46 -11.31 -2.55
N GLY A 116 18.43 -11.02 -3.34
CA GLY A 116 18.07 -9.66 -3.65
C GLY A 116 17.08 -9.57 -4.82
N VAL A 117 16.71 -8.36 -5.15
CA VAL A 117 15.84 -8.09 -6.29
C VAL A 117 16.66 -8.11 -7.57
N TYR A 118 16.24 -8.93 -8.54
CA TYR A 118 16.81 -8.89 -9.89
C TYR A 118 16.41 -7.60 -10.57
N PHE A 119 17.39 -6.81 -10.96
CA PHE A 119 17.17 -5.58 -11.71
C PHE A 119 18.06 -5.53 -12.95
N ARG A 120 17.46 -5.20 -14.07
CA ARG A 120 18.15 -4.95 -15.32
C ARG A 120 17.61 -3.70 -16.00
N TYR A 121 18.51 -2.85 -16.43
CA TYR A 121 18.15 -1.71 -17.28
C TYR A 121 17.48 -2.22 -18.58
N PRO A 122 16.33 -1.64 -18.98
CA PRO A 122 15.73 -1.98 -20.26
C PRO A 122 16.66 -1.61 -21.43
N ASP A 123 16.49 -2.26 -22.58
CA ASP A 123 17.28 -1.94 -23.77
C ASP A 123 17.02 -0.48 -24.19
N ARG A 124 18.08 0.29 -24.38
CA ARG A 124 17.99 1.69 -24.81
C ARG A 124 17.15 1.86 -26.08
N GLY A 125 17.26 0.94 -27.03
CA GLY A 125 16.52 0.96 -28.29
C GLY A 125 15.00 0.76 -28.14
N SER A 126 14.54 0.24 -26.98
CA SER A 126 13.12 0.05 -26.67
C SER A 126 12.50 1.22 -25.90
N ILE A 127 13.29 2.19 -25.46
CA ILE A 127 12.82 3.32 -24.65
C ILE A 127 12.45 4.49 -25.55
N SER A 128 11.25 5.02 -25.36
CA SER A 128 10.70 6.19 -26.04
C SER A 128 10.04 7.13 -25.03
N LYS A 129 9.67 8.32 -25.47
CA LYS A 129 8.91 9.30 -24.67
C LYS A 129 7.57 8.77 -24.14
N THR A 130 7.00 7.75 -24.76
CA THR A 130 5.71 7.16 -24.36
C THR A 130 5.86 5.84 -23.60
N SER A 131 7.08 5.42 -23.30
CA SER A 131 7.34 4.18 -22.55
C SER A 131 6.77 4.23 -21.16
N ARG A 132 6.21 3.07 -20.73
CA ARG A 132 5.90 2.78 -19.34
C ARG A 132 6.96 1.81 -18.82
N LEU A 133 7.69 2.19 -17.81
CA LEU A 133 8.85 1.49 -17.29
C LEU A 133 8.66 1.24 -15.81
N GLU A 134 9.39 0.28 -15.26
CA GLU A 134 9.39 -0.05 -13.86
C GLU A 134 10.78 0.12 -13.27
N PHE A 135 10.87 0.70 -12.09
CA PHE A 135 12.08 0.73 -11.30
C PHE A 135 11.95 -0.28 -10.17
N SER A 136 12.55 -1.46 -10.36
CA SER A 136 12.62 -2.51 -9.35
C SER A 136 13.88 -2.35 -8.50
N TYR A 137 13.77 -2.52 -7.20
CA TYR A 137 14.87 -2.36 -6.24
C TYR A 137 14.67 -3.27 -5.04
N ASP A 138 15.74 -3.53 -4.31
CA ASP A 138 15.67 -4.28 -3.06
C ASP A 138 15.13 -3.36 -1.96
N TRP A 139 13.89 -3.60 -1.61
CA TRP A 139 13.13 -2.78 -0.67
C TRP A 139 13.55 -2.93 0.78
N ARG A 140 14.52 -3.82 1.11
CA ARG A 140 15.15 -3.94 2.43
C ARG A 140 16.20 -2.84 2.68
N LEU A 141 16.79 -2.31 1.62
CA LEU A 141 17.98 -1.45 1.68
C LEU A 141 17.67 -0.03 2.14
N ASP A 142 18.74 0.72 2.39
CA ASP A 142 18.70 2.14 2.75
C ASP A 142 17.96 2.97 1.67
N PRO A 143 16.92 3.73 2.05
CA PRO A 143 16.20 4.61 1.13
C PRO A 143 17.07 5.63 0.42
N MET A 144 18.14 6.12 1.05
CA MET A 144 19.05 7.08 0.43
C MET A 144 19.90 6.43 -0.67
N GLN A 145 20.36 5.18 -0.46
CA GLN A 145 21.04 4.38 -1.46
C GLN A 145 20.10 4.06 -2.62
N THR A 146 18.87 3.66 -2.33
CA THR A 146 17.85 3.37 -3.35
C THR A 146 17.47 4.60 -4.15
N ALA A 147 17.38 5.78 -3.51
CA ALA A 147 17.13 7.04 -4.20
C ALA A 147 18.29 7.44 -5.15
N ALA A 148 19.54 7.12 -4.80
CA ALA A 148 20.67 7.31 -5.70
C ALA A 148 20.57 6.38 -6.93
N ALA A 149 20.17 5.12 -6.74
CA ALA A 149 19.92 4.20 -7.85
C ALA A 149 18.74 4.67 -8.75
N LEU A 150 17.69 5.24 -8.16
CA LEU A 150 16.58 5.86 -8.91
C LEU A 150 17.08 7.05 -9.75
N ASN A 151 17.97 7.89 -9.21
CA ASN A 151 18.58 8.99 -9.96
C ASN A 151 19.35 8.47 -11.18
N ASP A 152 20.14 7.41 -11.03
CA ASP A 152 20.88 6.82 -12.14
C ASP A 152 19.93 6.22 -13.19
N TYR A 153 18.84 5.61 -12.74
CA TYR A 153 17.81 5.07 -13.64
C TYR A 153 17.08 6.17 -14.40
N ILE A 154 16.67 7.26 -13.74
CA ILE A 154 16.06 8.44 -14.40
C ILE A 154 17.00 9.02 -15.44
N ASN A 155 18.29 9.18 -15.12
CA ASN A 155 19.30 9.67 -16.07
C ASN A 155 19.40 8.77 -17.30
N TYR A 156 19.45 7.44 -17.08
CA TYR A 156 19.49 6.44 -18.15
C TYR A 156 18.26 6.52 -19.06
N VAL A 157 17.06 6.64 -18.47
CA VAL A 157 15.79 6.71 -19.21
C VAL A 157 15.70 8.01 -20.01
N CYS A 158 16.06 9.16 -19.41
CA CYS A 158 16.10 10.45 -20.11
C CYS A 158 17.03 10.40 -21.34
N ASP A 159 18.25 9.88 -21.15
CA ASP A 159 19.23 9.76 -22.24
C ASP A 159 18.74 8.83 -23.36
N ALA A 160 18.12 7.71 -23.01
CA ALA A 160 17.63 6.73 -23.98
C ALA A 160 16.39 7.23 -24.75
N ALA A 161 15.47 7.92 -24.06
CA ALA A 161 14.26 8.48 -24.67
C ALA A 161 14.50 9.79 -25.42
N GLY A 162 15.68 10.43 -25.27
CA GLY A 162 15.96 11.75 -25.82
C GLY A 162 15.08 12.85 -25.19
N THR A 163 14.81 12.77 -23.87
CA THR A 163 14.02 13.75 -23.12
C THR A 163 14.82 14.28 -21.93
N GLN A 164 14.37 15.40 -21.37
CA GLN A 164 14.98 16.00 -20.18
C GLN A 164 14.31 15.56 -18.88
N GLN A 165 13.08 15.02 -18.96
CA GLN A 165 12.25 14.73 -17.82
C GLN A 165 11.53 13.38 -17.96
N VAL A 166 11.10 12.86 -16.85
CA VAL A 166 10.23 11.68 -16.71
C VAL A 166 9.00 12.03 -15.86
N ASP A 167 7.96 11.21 -15.95
CA ASP A 167 6.89 11.15 -14.98
C ASP A 167 7.14 9.98 -14.03
N LEU A 168 6.72 10.14 -12.78
CA LEU A 168 6.82 9.09 -11.76
C LEU A 168 5.42 8.69 -11.27
N HIS A 169 5.16 7.39 -11.21
CA HIS A 169 4.04 6.82 -10.47
C HIS A 169 4.65 6.10 -9.25
N ALA A 170 4.53 6.71 -8.09
CA ALA A 170 5.17 6.27 -6.86
C ALA A 170 4.14 5.64 -5.92
N HIS A 171 4.16 4.30 -5.77
CA HIS A 171 3.25 3.59 -4.91
C HIS A 171 3.88 3.32 -3.53
N SER A 172 3.13 3.61 -2.44
CA SER A 172 3.50 3.17 -1.10
C SER A 172 4.91 3.66 -0.68
N PHE A 173 5.82 2.76 -0.32
CA PHE A 173 7.23 3.02 -0.04
C PHE A 173 7.98 3.61 -1.25
N GLY A 174 7.54 3.36 -2.47
CA GLY A 174 8.07 4.03 -3.67
C GLY A 174 7.95 5.55 -3.60
N ALA A 175 6.95 6.06 -2.87
CA ALA A 175 6.84 7.50 -2.60
C ALA A 175 7.92 7.99 -1.61
N VAL A 176 8.31 7.19 -0.63
CA VAL A 176 9.44 7.50 0.27
C VAL A 176 10.72 7.62 -0.54
N ILE A 177 11.00 6.65 -1.44
CA ILE A 177 12.16 6.69 -2.34
C ILE A 177 12.11 7.91 -3.26
N THR A 178 10.93 8.22 -3.82
CA THR A 178 10.75 9.39 -4.70
C THR A 178 11.01 10.70 -3.95
N VAL A 179 10.47 10.89 -2.74
CA VAL A 179 10.70 12.10 -1.94
C VAL A 179 12.17 12.20 -1.51
N THR A 180 12.80 11.06 -1.18
CA THR A 180 14.23 11.00 -0.89
C THR A 180 15.07 11.40 -2.09
N TYR A 181 14.73 10.90 -3.28
CA TYR A 181 15.37 11.32 -4.55
C TYR A 181 15.23 12.83 -4.78
N LEU A 182 14.00 13.36 -4.65
CA LEU A 182 13.75 14.79 -4.86
C LEU A 182 14.54 15.66 -3.87
N LYS A 183 14.68 15.24 -2.62
CA LYS A 183 15.46 15.96 -1.61
C LYS A 183 16.95 15.96 -1.94
N LEU A 184 17.50 14.83 -2.40
CA LEU A 184 18.94 14.66 -2.63
C LEU A 184 19.40 15.22 -3.99
N PHE A 185 18.58 15.09 -5.04
CA PHE A 185 18.97 15.37 -6.43
C PHE A 185 18.14 16.48 -7.09
N GLY A 186 17.10 16.96 -6.41
CA GLY A 186 16.18 17.98 -6.93
C GLY A 186 15.15 17.42 -7.91
N ASN A 187 14.28 18.31 -8.42
CA ASN A 187 13.11 17.97 -9.23
C ASN A 187 13.23 18.31 -10.72
N THR A 188 14.38 18.80 -11.19
CA THR A 188 14.56 19.29 -12.57
C THR A 188 14.31 18.22 -13.64
N LYS A 189 14.48 16.95 -13.31
CA LYS A 189 14.25 15.81 -14.20
C LYS A 189 12.86 15.17 -14.05
N VAL A 190 11.98 15.78 -13.26
CA VAL A 190 10.63 15.26 -13.02
C VAL A 190 9.62 16.27 -13.55
N ARG A 191 8.79 15.85 -14.51
CA ARG A 191 7.67 16.64 -15.02
C ARG A 191 6.44 16.54 -14.13
N GLY A 192 6.16 15.33 -13.62
CA GLY A 192 5.03 15.07 -12.73
C GLY A 192 5.22 13.83 -11.87
N VAL A 193 4.54 13.82 -10.73
CA VAL A 193 4.49 12.68 -9.83
C VAL A 193 3.03 12.37 -9.47
N PHE A 194 2.66 11.11 -9.64
CA PHE A 194 1.43 10.55 -9.08
C PHE A 194 1.80 9.71 -7.87
N PHE A 195 1.41 10.17 -6.69
CA PHE A 195 1.57 9.47 -5.43
C PHE A 195 0.35 8.57 -5.20
N ASP A 196 0.53 7.26 -5.18
CA ASP A 196 -0.50 6.26 -4.96
C ASP A 196 -0.32 5.64 -3.58
N SER A 197 -1.20 5.95 -2.65
CA SER A 197 -1.14 5.53 -1.23
C SER A 197 0.26 5.71 -0.62
N PRO A 198 0.82 6.92 -0.66
CA PRO A 198 2.22 7.17 -0.28
C PRO A 198 2.48 6.92 1.20
N ALA A 199 3.59 6.23 1.53
CA ALA A 199 4.06 5.97 2.90
C ALA A 199 4.96 7.08 3.46
N VAL A 200 5.00 8.27 2.85
CA VAL A 200 5.97 9.35 3.16
C VAL A 200 5.93 9.78 4.62
N PHE A 201 4.76 9.83 5.23
CA PHE A 201 4.59 10.22 6.65
C PHE A 201 4.49 9.01 7.59
N GLY A 202 4.78 7.82 7.08
CA GLY A 202 4.83 6.59 7.84
C GLY A 202 3.47 5.88 7.92
N GLU A 203 3.47 4.81 8.66
CA GLU A 203 2.38 3.87 8.88
C GLU A 203 2.25 3.61 10.39
N THR A 204 1.10 3.89 10.97
CA THR A 204 0.88 3.78 12.43
C THR A 204 1.12 2.35 12.91
N PHE A 205 0.63 1.35 12.17
CA PHE A 205 0.88 -0.06 12.49
C PHE A 205 2.38 -0.38 12.59
N ASN A 206 3.18 0.10 11.63
CA ASN A 206 4.63 -0.09 11.66
C ASN A 206 5.27 0.57 12.89
N GLY A 207 4.83 1.77 13.25
CA GLY A 207 5.27 2.48 14.45
C GLY A 207 4.96 1.70 15.73
N GLU A 208 3.74 1.18 15.87
CA GLU A 208 3.32 0.38 17.01
C GLU A 208 4.05 -0.96 17.07
N LEU A 209 4.17 -1.67 15.94
CA LEU A 209 4.91 -2.92 15.83
C LEU A 209 6.37 -2.74 16.25
N MET A 210 7.07 -1.75 15.71
CA MET A 210 8.47 -1.46 16.01
C MET A 210 8.69 -0.94 17.45
N SER A 211 7.62 -0.50 18.11
CA SER A 211 7.62 -0.13 19.54
C SER A 211 7.20 -1.27 20.47
N GLY A 212 7.00 -2.48 19.95
CA GLY A 212 6.58 -3.65 20.75
C GLY A 212 5.13 -3.56 21.24
N LYS A 213 4.28 -2.72 20.63
CA LYS A 213 2.89 -2.50 21.06
C LYS A 213 1.93 -3.41 20.30
N LEU A 214 2.02 -4.73 20.56
CA LEU A 214 1.10 -5.71 19.96
C LEU A 214 -0.11 -5.93 20.86
N GLU A 215 -1.30 -5.85 20.29
CA GLU A 215 -2.56 -6.10 20.95
C GLU A 215 -3.60 -6.59 19.95
N VAL A 216 -4.25 -7.71 20.24
CA VAL A 216 -5.39 -8.21 19.45
C VAL A 216 -6.66 -8.06 20.26
N SER A 217 -7.68 -7.39 19.71
CA SER A 217 -9.00 -7.32 20.32
C SER A 217 -10.01 -8.18 19.56
N VAL A 218 -11.13 -8.51 20.22
CA VAL A 218 -12.24 -9.20 19.54
C VAL A 218 -12.77 -8.36 18.38
N GLU A 219 -12.75 -7.05 18.54
CA GLU A 219 -13.24 -6.11 17.54
C GLU A 219 -12.29 -6.04 16.33
N SER A 220 -10.98 -5.90 16.58
CA SER A 220 -9.98 -5.91 15.50
C SER A 220 -10.00 -7.21 14.70
N MET A 221 -10.17 -8.34 15.38
CA MET A 221 -10.30 -9.63 14.72
C MET A 221 -11.56 -9.72 13.87
N MET A 222 -12.71 -9.20 14.35
CA MET A 222 -13.96 -9.18 13.57
C MET A 222 -13.87 -8.28 12.34
N ASP A 223 -13.26 -7.11 12.47
CA ASP A 223 -13.07 -6.18 11.36
C ASP A 223 -12.13 -6.78 10.30
N TYR A 224 -11.05 -7.44 10.75
CA TYR A 224 -10.13 -8.15 9.84
C TYR A 224 -10.80 -9.34 9.14
N MET A 225 -11.62 -10.12 9.85
CA MET A 225 -12.36 -11.23 9.24
C MET A 225 -13.35 -10.71 8.20
N ALA A 226 -14.05 -9.62 8.48
CA ALA A 226 -14.97 -8.99 7.53
C ALA A 226 -14.23 -8.57 6.25
N TYR A 227 -13.05 -7.98 6.39
CA TYR A 227 -12.15 -7.66 5.31
C TYR A 227 -11.69 -8.90 4.53
N ALA A 228 -11.13 -9.90 5.23
CA ALA A 228 -10.58 -11.10 4.61
C ALA A 228 -11.65 -11.92 3.84
N PHE A 229 -12.92 -11.78 4.20
CA PHE A 229 -14.02 -12.48 3.56
C PHE A 229 -14.64 -11.71 2.39
N ASP A 230 -14.36 -10.41 2.22
CA ASP A 230 -15.07 -9.53 1.29
C ASP A 230 -15.01 -10.04 -0.18
N ASP A 231 -13.84 -10.52 -0.61
CA ASP A 231 -13.63 -11.08 -1.95
C ASP A 231 -13.85 -12.60 -2.04
N MET A 232 -14.26 -13.26 -0.95
CA MET A 232 -14.45 -14.70 -0.95
C MET A 232 -15.83 -15.09 -1.47
N GLU A 233 -15.89 -16.22 -2.18
CA GLU A 233 -17.17 -16.90 -2.41
C GLU A 233 -17.82 -17.20 -1.05
N TYR A 234 -19.10 -16.87 -0.89
CA TYR A 234 -19.85 -16.98 0.39
C TYR A 234 -19.47 -15.95 1.47
N SER A 235 -19.02 -14.76 1.09
CA SER A 235 -18.60 -13.70 2.04
C SER A 235 -19.68 -13.36 3.07
N THR A 236 -20.95 -13.25 2.67
CA THR A 236 -22.09 -12.97 3.56
C THR A 236 -22.25 -14.07 4.61
N LEU A 237 -22.19 -15.33 4.20
CA LEU A 237 -22.32 -16.47 5.10
C LEU A 237 -21.14 -16.58 6.06
N LEU A 238 -19.92 -16.36 5.57
CA LEU A 238 -18.72 -16.38 6.41
C LEU A 238 -18.78 -15.31 7.50
N ASN A 239 -19.24 -14.10 7.15
CA ASN A 239 -19.45 -13.03 8.11
C ASN A 239 -20.53 -13.38 9.17
N GLU A 240 -21.64 -14.03 8.78
CA GLU A 240 -22.64 -14.49 9.76
C GLU A 240 -22.10 -15.62 10.65
N VAL A 241 -21.32 -16.55 10.13
CA VAL A 241 -20.63 -17.59 10.92
C VAL A 241 -19.65 -16.95 11.91
N ALA A 242 -18.88 -15.94 11.50
CA ALA A 242 -17.99 -15.21 12.41
C ALA A 242 -18.75 -14.52 13.55
N LYS A 243 -19.90 -13.88 13.25
CA LYS A 243 -20.78 -13.29 14.28
C LYS A 243 -21.31 -14.34 15.27
N ILE A 244 -21.70 -15.52 14.78
CA ILE A 244 -22.13 -16.64 15.64
C ILE A 244 -20.95 -17.09 16.51
N ALA A 245 -19.76 -17.30 15.94
CA ALA A 245 -18.56 -17.71 16.66
C ALA A 245 -18.17 -16.70 17.75
N ARG A 246 -18.31 -15.40 17.47
CA ARG A 246 -18.15 -14.32 18.47
C ARG A 246 -19.16 -14.48 19.61
N ASN A 247 -20.46 -14.66 19.28
CA ASN A 247 -21.55 -14.69 20.26
C ASN A 247 -21.49 -15.91 21.17
N ILE A 248 -21.01 -17.07 20.68
CA ILE A 248 -20.80 -18.28 21.50
C ILE A 248 -19.48 -18.27 22.28
N GLY A 249 -18.69 -17.21 22.17
CA GLY A 249 -17.41 -17.02 22.89
C GLY A 249 -16.20 -17.69 22.26
N LEU A 250 -16.30 -18.26 21.05
CA LEU A 250 -15.16 -18.90 20.38
C LEU A 250 -14.09 -17.87 19.96
N ILE A 251 -14.50 -16.76 19.31
CA ILE A 251 -13.55 -15.70 18.92
C ILE A 251 -12.94 -15.02 20.16
N PRO A 252 -13.71 -14.63 21.19
CA PRO A 252 -13.13 -14.14 22.44
C PRO A 252 -12.10 -15.09 23.08
N LEU A 253 -12.35 -16.40 23.06
CA LEU A 253 -11.40 -17.39 23.55
C LEU A 253 -10.10 -17.41 22.71
N LEU A 254 -10.21 -17.41 21.39
CA LEU A 254 -9.04 -17.41 20.48
C LEU A 254 -8.20 -16.13 20.64
N VAL A 255 -8.86 -14.97 20.77
CA VAL A 255 -8.19 -13.70 21.03
C VAL A 255 -7.47 -13.72 22.39
N HIS A 256 -8.11 -14.23 23.42
CA HIS A 256 -7.48 -14.37 24.75
C HIS A 256 -6.24 -15.27 24.70
N LEU A 257 -6.32 -16.44 24.05
CA LEU A 257 -5.18 -17.35 23.89
C LEU A 257 -4.08 -16.72 23.02
N GLY A 258 -4.46 -15.97 22.00
CA GLY A 258 -3.51 -15.24 21.15
C GLY A 258 -2.74 -14.17 21.92
N ASN A 259 -3.41 -13.41 22.78
CA ASN A 259 -2.76 -12.41 23.62
C ASN A 259 -1.87 -13.07 24.70
N GLU A 260 -2.31 -14.17 25.34
CA GLU A 260 -1.42 -14.93 26.24
C GLU A 260 -0.15 -15.42 25.53
N PHE A 261 -0.26 -15.87 24.28
CA PHE A 261 0.87 -16.27 23.45
C PHE A 261 1.79 -15.07 23.13
N ILE A 262 1.22 -13.93 22.74
CA ILE A 262 1.97 -12.70 22.49
C ILE A 262 2.72 -12.28 23.76
N ASP A 263 2.04 -12.14 24.88
CA ASP A 263 2.63 -11.73 26.16
C ASP A 263 3.79 -12.62 26.60
N HIS A 264 3.70 -13.93 26.34
CA HIS A 264 4.74 -14.88 26.74
C HIS A 264 5.95 -14.88 25.80
N LEU A 265 5.73 -14.76 24.48
CA LEU A 265 6.77 -14.98 23.48
C LEU A 265 7.17 -13.73 22.68
N GLN A 266 6.53 -12.59 22.90
CA GLN A 266 6.78 -11.38 22.12
C GLN A 266 8.28 -11.05 22.02
N ALA A 267 8.98 -10.97 23.15
CA ALA A 267 10.39 -10.63 23.18
C ALA A 267 11.25 -11.63 22.37
N ARG A 268 10.90 -12.93 22.43
CA ARG A 268 11.59 -13.98 21.70
C ARG A 268 11.32 -13.89 20.20
N ILE A 269 10.04 -13.75 19.81
CA ILE A 269 9.64 -13.62 18.40
C ILE A 269 10.29 -12.37 17.79
N PHE A 270 10.26 -11.25 18.52
CA PHE A 270 10.93 -10.04 18.04
C PHE A 270 12.43 -10.27 17.86
N LYS A 271 13.10 -10.88 18.83
CA LYS A 271 14.53 -11.08 18.76
C LYS A 271 14.98 -12.05 17.67
N GLU A 272 14.27 -13.17 17.53
CA GLU A 272 14.68 -14.25 16.64
C GLU A 272 14.18 -14.10 15.19
N VAL A 273 13.07 -13.35 14.98
CA VAL A 273 12.46 -13.17 13.67
C VAL A 273 12.36 -11.70 13.26
N MET A 274 11.69 -10.87 14.07
CA MET A 274 11.40 -9.50 13.64
C MET A 274 12.64 -8.63 13.54
N VAL A 275 13.64 -8.82 14.42
CA VAL A 275 14.89 -8.06 14.35
C VAL A 275 15.65 -8.38 13.06
N PRO A 276 16.02 -9.64 12.72
CA PRO A 276 16.78 -9.92 11.51
C PRO A 276 15.95 -9.78 10.21
N MET A 277 14.63 -9.95 10.28
CA MET A 277 13.75 -9.85 9.12
C MET A 277 13.24 -8.43 8.85
N TYR A 278 13.05 -7.60 9.90
CA TYR A 278 12.30 -6.35 9.75
C TYR A 278 13.06 -5.16 10.36
N ALA A 279 13.47 -5.22 11.63
CA ALA A 279 14.15 -4.11 12.28
C ALA A 279 15.57 -3.86 11.75
N ASN A 280 16.21 -4.87 11.13
CA ASN A 280 17.49 -4.71 10.43
C ASN A 280 17.38 -4.08 9.05
N TRP A 281 16.17 -3.86 8.52
CA TRP A 281 15.99 -3.19 7.23
C TRP A 281 15.89 -1.67 7.42
N PRO A 282 16.84 -0.88 6.92
CA PRO A 282 16.80 0.58 7.07
C PRO A 282 15.56 1.22 6.48
N SER A 283 14.98 0.59 5.44
CA SER A 283 13.74 1.01 4.79
C SER A 283 12.56 1.09 5.77
N VAL A 284 12.42 0.11 6.67
CA VAL A 284 11.34 0.03 7.67
C VAL A 284 11.33 1.26 8.57
N TRP A 285 12.52 1.71 9.00
CA TRP A 285 12.67 2.88 9.87
C TRP A 285 12.18 4.16 9.20
N SER A 286 12.30 4.26 7.89
CA SER A 286 11.82 5.44 7.14
C SER A 286 10.29 5.54 7.10
N MET A 287 9.59 4.42 7.31
CA MET A 287 8.12 4.33 7.36
C MET A 287 7.54 4.37 8.78
N ILE A 288 8.35 4.55 9.81
CA ILE A 288 7.85 4.79 11.19
C ILE A 288 7.36 6.24 11.27
N PRO A 289 6.11 6.52 11.71
CA PRO A 289 5.67 7.89 11.97
C PRO A 289 6.53 8.58 13.04
N ASP A 290 6.64 9.91 12.96
CA ASP A 290 7.55 10.68 13.82
C ASP A 290 7.26 10.46 15.32
N GLU A 291 6.00 10.32 15.69
CA GLU A 291 5.54 10.10 17.06
C GLU A 291 5.95 8.76 17.68
N TYR A 292 6.32 7.76 16.85
CA TYR A 292 6.74 6.43 17.32
C TYR A 292 8.25 6.21 17.28
N LEU A 293 9.02 7.12 16.69
CA LEU A 293 10.44 6.90 16.42
C LEU A 293 11.28 6.67 17.69
N ASP A 294 11.04 7.47 18.73
CA ASP A 294 11.73 7.35 20.00
C ASP A 294 11.40 6.02 20.72
N ASP A 295 10.10 5.63 20.72
CA ASP A 295 9.65 4.39 21.32
C ASP A 295 10.22 3.17 20.57
N ALA A 296 10.22 3.19 19.23
CA ALA A 296 10.80 2.15 18.40
C ALA A 296 12.32 2.03 18.60
N THR A 297 13.02 3.17 18.66
CA THR A 297 14.47 3.21 18.93
C THR A 297 14.79 2.59 20.27
N ARG A 298 14.07 2.97 21.33
CA ARG A 298 14.24 2.41 22.66
C ARG A 298 13.98 0.90 22.68
N PHE A 299 12.84 0.47 22.15
CA PHE A 299 12.45 -0.94 22.19
C PHE A 299 13.44 -1.83 21.43
N ILE A 300 13.81 -1.46 20.20
CA ILE A 300 14.69 -2.28 19.37
C ILE A 300 16.14 -2.23 19.86
N PHE A 301 16.73 -1.04 20.06
CA PHE A 301 18.16 -0.92 20.32
C PHE A 301 18.52 -0.99 21.80
N ASP A 302 17.70 -0.41 22.68
CA ASP A 302 18.08 -0.28 24.08
C ASP A 302 17.51 -1.43 24.93
N GLU A 303 16.43 -2.10 24.49
CA GLU A 303 15.82 -3.23 25.20
C GLU A 303 16.16 -4.57 24.53
N LEU A 304 15.72 -4.80 23.27
CA LEU A 304 15.88 -6.10 22.61
C LEU A 304 17.32 -6.41 22.19
N CYS A 305 18.05 -5.41 21.72
CA CYS A 305 19.40 -5.55 21.18
C CYS A 305 20.45 -4.88 22.07
N ALA A 306 20.14 -4.73 23.37
CA ALA A 306 21.04 -4.09 24.32
C ALA A 306 22.44 -4.78 24.35
N GLY A 307 23.49 -3.99 24.15
CA GLY A 307 24.87 -4.46 24.15
C GLY A 307 25.37 -5.07 22.84
N GLU A 308 24.54 -5.12 21.79
CA GLU A 308 24.95 -5.52 20.44
C GLU A 308 25.49 -4.31 19.65
N ASP A 309 26.52 -4.54 18.82
CA ASP A 309 27.03 -3.49 17.94
C ASP A 309 26.14 -3.37 16.68
N ARG A 310 25.32 -2.34 16.66
CA ARG A 310 24.42 -1.97 15.54
C ARG A 310 24.68 -0.54 15.07
N SER A 311 25.92 -0.07 15.30
CA SER A 311 26.31 1.30 14.97
C SER A 311 26.10 1.64 13.49
N ALA A 312 26.43 0.72 12.57
CA ALA A 312 26.28 0.93 11.14
C ALA A 312 24.81 1.03 10.70
N LEU A 313 23.91 0.23 11.27
CA LEU A 313 22.46 0.37 11.03
C LEU A 313 21.94 1.71 11.58
N ARG A 314 22.34 2.07 12.81
CA ARG A 314 21.95 3.36 13.41
C ARG A 314 22.42 4.54 12.57
N GLU A 315 23.63 4.51 12.04
CA GLU A 315 24.15 5.57 11.17
C GLU A 315 23.26 5.80 9.93
N LYS A 316 22.79 4.73 9.28
CA LYS A 316 21.86 4.81 8.14
C LYS A 316 20.51 5.41 8.55
N ILE A 317 19.94 4.95 9.67
CA ILE A 317 18.67 5.46 10.21
C ILE A 317 18.81 6.94 10.59
N ASP A 318 19.87 7.33 11.27
CA ASP A 318 20.13 8.71 11.68
C ASP A 318 20.38 9.62 10.47
N ALA A 319 21.03 9.12 9.43
CA ALA A 319 21.23 9.85 8.18
C ALA A 319 19.87 10.19 7.52
N TYR A 320 18.96 9.22 7.40
CA TYR A 320 17.62 9.46 6.89
C TYR A 320 16.83 10.43 7.79
N ASN A 321 16.87 10.22 9.10
CA ASN A 321 16.14 11.01 10.09
C ASN A 321 16.59 12.46 10.16
N THR A 322 17.85 12.74 9.83
CA THR A 322 18.41 14.11 9.86
C THR A 322 18.37 14.80 8.52
N GLN A 323 18.55 14.09 7.41
CA GLN A 323 18.72 14.67 6.08
C GLN A 323 17.43 14.66 5.24
N ILE A 324 16.52 13.72 5.50
CA ILE A 324 15.31 13.52 4.69
C ILE A 324 14.05 13.85 5.49
N ARG A 325 13.85 13.16 6.61
CA ARG A 325 12.61 13.20 7.40
C ARG A 325 12.11 14.61 7.73
N PRO A 326 12.92 15.56 8.23
CA PRO A 326 12.46 16.92 8.57
C PRO A 326 12.06 17.76 7.35
N TYR A 327 12.49 17.36 6.16
CA TYR A 327 12.32 18.13 4.93
C TYR A 327 11.25 17.56 3.98
N ARG A 328 10.51 16.52 4.38
CA ARG A 328 9.50 15.85 3.53
C ARG A 328 8.46 16.82 3.01
N THR A 329 7.85 17.62 3.90
CA THR A 329 6.82 18.61 3.54
C THR A 329 7.38 19.70 2.63
N GLU A 330 8.56 20.27 2.96
CA GLU A 330 9.22 21.28 2.13
C GLU A 330 9.55 20.74 0.72
N THR A 331 10.03 19.49 0.65
CA THR A 331 10.34 18.82 -0.63
C THR A 331 9.09 18.63 -1.50
N LEU A 332 7.98 18.20 -0.89
CA LEU A 332 6.70 18.04 -1.58
C LEU A 332 6.15 19.39 -2.06
N GLN A 333 6.25 20.45 -1.27
CA GLN A 333 5.84 21.79 -1.67
C GLN A 333 6.70 22.32 -2.83
N ALA A 334 8.01 22.17 -2.75
CA ALA A 334 8.93 22.58 -3.83
C ALA A 334 8.66 21.79 -5.12
N LEU A 335 8.25 20.54 -5.03
CA LEU A 335 7.82 19.76 -6.19
C LEU A 335 6.54 20.36 -6.80
N ASN A 336 5.52 20.65 -5.98
CA ASN A 336 4.24 21.20 -6.45
C ASN A 336 4.38 22.59 -7.09
N ASP A 337 5.40 23.35 -6.71
CA ASP A 337 5.69 24.67 -7.30
C ASP A 337 6.23 24.59 -8.73
N SER A 338 6.71 23.42 -9.17
CA SER A 338 7.50 23.28 -10.42
C SER A 338 7.15 22.07 -11.28
N ALA A 339 6.35 21.14 -10.78
CA ALA A 339 5.96 19.91 -11.44
C ALA A 339 4.48 19.60 -11.20
N HIS A 340 3.92 18.67 -11.97
CA HIS A 340 2.57 18.19 -11.72
C HIS A 340 2.57 17.22 -10.51
N VAL A 341 1.73 17.50 -9.53
CA VAL A 341 1.57 16.65 -8.34
C VAL A 341 0.15 16.15 -8.25
N TYR A 342 0.00 14.85 -8.10
CA TYR A 342 -1.28 14.18 -7.89
C TYR A 342 -1.15 13.19 -6.76
N VAL A 343 -2.14 13.14 -5.87
CA VAL A 343 -2.19 12.22 -4.73
C VAL A 343 -3.46 11.41 -4.80
N LEU A 344 -3.33 10.09 -4.80
CA LEU A 344 -4.42 9.15 -4.62
C LEU A 344 -4.28 8.50 -3.25
N SER A 345 -5.17 8.83 -2.33
CA SER A 345 -5.29 8.18 -1.03
C SER A 345 -6.35 7.09 -1.13
N ARG A 346 -5.92 5.83 -1.14
CA ARG A 346 -6.85 4.72 -1.03
C ARG A 346 -7.37 4.67 0.40
N THR A 347 -8.61 4.22 0.61
CA THR A 347 -9.29 4.33 1.90
C THR A 347 -10.48 3.37 2.01
N GLY A 348 -11.12 3.37 3.18
CA GLY A 348 -12.38 2.66 3.41
C GLY A 348 -12.23 1.37 4.19
N TYR A 349 -11.05 1.10 4.77
CA TYR A 349 -10.76 -0.08 5.58
C TYR A 349 -10.26 0.30 6.97
N ALA A 350 -10.42 -0.64 7.90
CA ALA A 350 -9.70 -0.60 9.18
C ALA A 350 -8.20 -0.88 8.94
N SER A 351 -7.36 -0.45 9.85
CA SER A 351 -5.94 -0.81 9.85
C SER A 351 -5.71 -2.25 10.32
N THR A 352 -4.45 -2.69 10.34
CA THR A 352 -4.04 -4.04 10.72
C THR A 352 -4.52 -4.42 12.12
N PRO A 353 -5.03 -5.65 12.36
CA PRO A 353 -5.74 -6.03 13.59
C PRO A 353 -4.84 -6.31 14.80
N LEU A 354 -3.51 -6.15 14.66
CA LEU A 354 -2.51 -6.58 15.65
C LEU A 354 -2.11 -5.49 16.64
N THR A 355 -2.74 -4.31 16.56
CA THR A 355 -2.40 -3.16 17.42
C THR A 355 -3.64 -2.41 17.88
N ALA A 356 -3.48 -1.55 18.90
CA ALA A 356 -4.56 -0.76 19.48
C ALA A 356 -5.19 0.23 18.46
N SER A 357 -4.42 0.68 17.48
CA SER A 357 -4.87 1.62 16.45
C SER A 357 -5.60 0.97 15.26
N HIS A 358 -6.03 -0.29 15.37
CA HIS A 358 -6.71 -1.02 14.29
C HIS A 358 -7.91 -0.28 13.69
N LYS A 359 -8.58 0.59 14.45
CA LYS A 359 -9.72 1.40 13.97
C LYS A 359 -9.33 2.64 13.19
N THR A 360 -8.07 2.90 12.99
CA THR A 360 -7.66 4.00 12.11
C THR A 360 -8.20 3.75 10.70
N LEU A 361 -8.84 4.77 10.12
CA LEU A 361 -9.28 4.71 8.73
C LEU A 361 -8.05 4.62 7.82
N SER A 362 -8.02 3.61 6.97
CA SER A 362 -6.84 3.26 6.17
C SER A 362 -7.22 2.66 4.82
N ASP A 363 -6.20 2.29 4.04
CA ASP A 363 -6.32 1.45 2.85
C ASP A 363 -6.13 -0.06 3.16
N GLY A 364 -6.21 -0.42 4.43
CA GLY A 364 -5.92 -1.77 4.97
C GLY A 364 -4.50 -1.92 5.49
N THR A 365 -3.62 -0.96 5.20
CA THR A 365 -2.21 -0.94 5.61
C THR A 365 -1.80 0.44 6.13
N ILE A 366 -1.86 1.48 5.31
CA ILE A 366 -1.44 2.84 5.66
C ILE A 366 -2.65 3.72 5.99
N ASP A 367 -2.52 4.52 7.04
CA ASP A 367 -3.54 5.45 7.49
C ASP A 367 -3.92 6.45 6.39
N THR A 368 -5.22 6.65 6.16
CA THR A 368 -5.73 7.63 5.18
C THR A 368 -5.19 9.05 5.45
N LYS A 369 -5.02 9.42 6.72
CA LYS A 369 -4.37 10.67 7.11
C LYS A 369 -2.97 10.80 6.50
N ASN A 370 -2.19 9.72 6.52
CA ASN A 370 -0.81 9.73 6.04
C ASN A 370 -0.73 9.64 4.52
N THR A 371 -1.55 8.78 3.89
CA THR A 371 -1.58 8.63 2.42
C THR A 371 -2.14 9.87 1.71
N SER A 372 -2.97 10.66 2.37
CA SER A 372 -3.51 11.92 1.83
C SER A 372 -2.65 13.16 2.14
N PHE A 373 -1.52 12.96 2.82
CA PHE A 373 -0.68 14.05 3.31
C PHE A 373 -1.42 15.00 4.27
N GLY A 374 -2.25 14.46 5.18
CA GLY A 374 -2.77 15.20 6.31
C GLY A 374 -4.28 15.41 6.35
N ALA A 375 -5.10 14.66 5.61
CA ALA A 375 -6.56 14.72 5.78
C ALA A 375 -6.96 14.42 7.22
N THR A 376 -7.94 15.15 7.73
CA THR A 376 -8.59 14.81 8.98
C THR A 376 -9.55 13.65 8.75
N THR A 377 -9.41 12.58 9.54
CA THR A 377 -10.21 11.36 9.39
C THR A 377 -10.91 11.00 10.69
N ALA A 378 -12.10 10.41 10.58
CA ALA A 378 -12.73 9.69 11.68
C ALA A 378 -12.07 8.30 11.86
N LEU A 379 -12.44 7.58 12.91
CA LEU A 379 -12.13 6.16 13.01
C LEU A 379 -12.97 5.36 12.01
N TYR A 380 -12.46 4.20 11.61
CA TYR A 380 -13.18 3.29 10.71
C TYR A 380 -14.58 2.97 11.24
N GLY A 381 -15.57 3.14 10.39
CA GLY A 381 -16.99 2.94 10.74
C GLY A 381 -17.64 4.09 11.51
N GLU A 382 -16.91 5.18 11.78
CA GLU A 382 -17.41 6.38 12.47
C GLU A 382 -17.50 7.58 11.51
N GLN A 383 -18.12 8.64 11.96
CA GLN A 383 -18.16 9.94 11.27
C GLN A 383 -17.33 10.96 12.01
N LEU A 384 -16.87 11.97 11.30
CA LEU A 384 -16.21 13.13 11.90
C LEU A 384 -17.10 13.78 12.96
N PRO A 385 -16.52 14.39 14.01
CA PRO A 385 -17.28 15.13 15.03
C PRO A 385 -18.22 16.17 14.44
N ALA A 386 -19.37 16.36 15.07
CA ALA A 386 -20.43 17.22 14.54
C ALA A 386 -20.00 18.70 14.38
N ASP A 387 -19.12 19.18 15.23
CA ASP A 387 -18.52 20.53 15.17
C ASP A 387 -17.56 20.65 13.99
N VAL A 388 -16.76 19.64 13.69
CA VAL A 388 -15.90 19.59 12.49
C VAL A 388 -16.77 19.64 11.23
N LEU A 389 -17.78 18.76 11.16
CA LEU A 389 -18.71 18.71 10.02
C LEU A 389 -19.50 20.02 9.81
N ALA A 390 -19.82 20.73 10.90
CA ALA A 390 -20.54 22.01 10.83
C ALA A 390 -19.65 23.17 10.37
N ALA A 391 -18.35 23.07 10.58
CA ALA A 391 -17.37 24.10 10.22
C ALA A 391 -16.78 23.91 8.81
N ALA A 392 -16.78 22.68 8.31
CA ALA A 392 -16.14 22.30 7.04
C ALA A 392 -16.96 22.71 5.81
N ASP A 393 -16.27 22.95 4.69
CA ASP A 393 -16.90 23.06 3.38
C ASP A 393 -17.46 21.68 2.98
N PRO A 394 -18.77 21.56 2.69
CA PRO A 394 -19.37 20.29 2.27
C PRO A 394 -18.68 19.63 1.05
N ALA A 395 -18.05 20.41 0.17
CA ALA A 395 -17.32 19.89 -0.98
C ALA A 395 -15.99 19.18 -0.60
N MET A 396 -15.50 19.42 0.62
CA MET A 396 -14.29 18.81 1.17
C MET A 396 -14.58 17.57 2.01
N ILE A 397 -15.85 17.30 2.34
CA ILE A 397 -16.25 16.18 3.19
C ILE A 397 -16.64 14.99 2.32
N SER A 398 -16.10 13.80 2.69
CA SER A 398 -16.47 12.53 2.03
C SER A 398 -17.98 12.26 2.14
N PRO A 399 -18.55 11.50 1.18
CA PRO A 399 -19.96 11.11 1.24
C PRO A 399 -20.34 10.34 2.52
N GLU A 400 -19.42 9.54 3.09
CA GLU A 400 -19.56 8.84 4.36
C GLU A 400 -19.37 9.74 5.58
N ARG A 401 -18.89 10.97 5.38
CA ARG A 401 -18.62 11.95 6.42
C ARG A 401 -17.49 11.54 7.39
N ASP A 402 -16.55 10.77 6.89
CA ASP A 402 -15.42 10.24 7.65
C ASP A 402 -14.07 10.88 7.27
N ILE A 403 -14.03 11.71 6.21
CA ILE A 403 -12.83 12.41 5.74
C ILE A 403 -13.15 13.89 5.51
N ASP A 404 -12.29 14.77 6.03
CA ASP A 404 -12.20 16.19 5.64
C ASP A 404 -10.90 16.39 4.84
N ALA A 405 -11.04 16.60 3.54
CA ALA A 405 -9.95 16.78 2.61
C ALA A 405 -9.29 18.17 2.70
N SER A 406 -9.92 19.14 3.39
CA SER A 406 -9.41 20.52 3.46
C SER A 406 -8.09 20.65 4.20
N THR A 407 -7.73 19.64 5.01
CA THR A 407 -6.51 19.61 5.81
C THR A 407 -5.34 18.92 5.12
N CYS A 408 -5.53 18.37 3.90
CA CYS A 408 -4.45 17.84 3.08
C CYS A 408 -3.41 18.89 2.71
N LEU A 409 -2.17 18.47 2.51
CA LEU A 409 -1.12 19.37 1.99
C LEU A 409 -1.47 19.94 0.60
N PHE A 410 -2.15 19.11 -0.25
CA PHE A 410 -2.59 19.47 -1.60
C PHE A 410 -4.08 19.14 -1.79
N PRO A 411 -5.01 19.87 -1.17
CA PRO A 411 -6.42 19.49 -1.18
C PRO A 411 -7.05 19.46 -2.57
N GLU A 412 -6.57 20.30 -3.51
CA GLU A 412 -7.09 20.32 -4.88
C GLU A 412 -6.51 19.25 -5.81
N GLN A 413 -5.43 18.59 -5.41
CA GLN A 413 -4.73 17.53 -6.15
C GLN A 413 -4.83 16.17 -5.45
N THR A 414 -5.67 16.05 -4.40
CA THR A 414 -5.84 14.81 -3.65
C THR A 414 -7.18 14.17 -3.94
N TRP A 415 -7.15 12.96 -4.48
CA TRP A 415 -8.28 12.07 -4.68
C TRP A 415 -8.32 11.00 -3.60
N PHE A 416 -9.52 10.62 -3.18
CA PHE A 416 -9.73 9.51 -2.25
C PHE A 416 -10.43 8.38 -2.99
N LEU A 417 -9.85 7.18 -2.95
CA LEU A 417 -10.39 6.00 -3.62
C LEU A 417 -10.81 4.95 -2.60
N ARG A 418 -12.10 4.78 -2.41
CA ARG A 418 -12.67 3.80 -1.49
C ARG A 418 -12.74 2.42 -2.13
N TYR A 419 -12.58 1.37 -1.32
CA TYR A 419 -12.64 -0.05 -1.69
C TYR A 419 -11.53 -0.49 -2.67
N ALA A 420 -10.39 0.12 -2.59
CA ALA A 420 -9.15 -0.34 -3.20
C ALA A 420 -8.13 -0.59 -2.08
N HIS A 421 -7.71 -1.85 -1.92
CA HIS A 421 -6.72 -2.20 -0.91
C HIS A 421 -5.34 -1.68 -1.27
N HIS A 422 -4.50 -1.51 -0.25
CA HIS A 422 -3.13 -1.06 -0.43
C HIS A 422 -2.34 -1.92 -1.41
N GLY A 423 -2.39 -3.24 -1.25
CA GLY A 423 -1.64 -4.21 -2.06
C GLY A 423 -2.22 -4.48 -3.45
N ASP A 424 -3.40 -3.93 -3.78
CA ASP A 424 -4.05 -4.19 -5.07
C ASP A 424 -3.33 -3.46 -6.21
N MET A 425 -2.73 -4.21 -7.12
CA MET A 425 -2.14 -3.68 -8.35
C MET A 425 -3.23 -3.53 -9.42
N LEU A 426 -3.94 -2.39 -9.38
CA LEU A 426 -5.12 -2.12 -10.22
C LEU A 426 -4.75 -1.41 -11.51
N ASP A 427 -5.05 -2.02 -12.67
CA ASP A 427 -4.90 -1.39 -13.99
C ASP A 427 -5.64 -0.05 -14.05
N ALA A 428 -6.84 0.04 -13.44
CA ALA A 428 -7.62 1.26 -13.39
C ALA A 428 -6.91 2.42 -12.69
N VAL A 429 -6.10 2.14 -11.64
CA VAL A 429 -5.27 3.15 -10.98
C VAL A 429 -4.08 3.53 -11.85
N SER A 430 -3.42 2.56 -12.48
CA SER A 430 -2.31 2.82 -13.41
C SER A 430 -2.75 3.65 -14.61
N ASP A 431 -3.95 3.41 -15.13
CA ASP A 431 -4.53 4.19 -16.22
C ASP A 431 -4.95 5.58 -15.77
N PHE A 432 -5.49 5.72 -14.55
CA PHE A 432 -5.82 7.01 -13.96
C PHE A 432 -4.56 7.86 -13.74
N ALA A 433 -3.49 7.28 -13.19
CA ALA A 433 -2.19 7.93 -13.05
C ALA A 433 -1.65 8.43 -14.40
N ALA A 434 -1.64 7.55 -15.41
CA ALA A 434 -1.19 7.91 -16.75
C ALA A 434 -2.09 8.96 -17.42
N PHE A 435 -3.40 8.94 -17.16
CA PHE A 435 -4.34 9.95 -17.64
C PHE A 435 -4.03 11.33 -17.05
N LEU A 436 -3.82 11.43 -15.73
CA LEU A 436 -3.52 12.71 -15.07
C LEU A 436 -2.14 13.24 -15.48
N LEU A 437 -1.11 12.39 -15.48
CA LEU A 437 0.26 12.80 -15.82
C LEU A 437 0.41 13.24 -17.27
N ARG A 438 -0.43 12.77 -18.20
CA ARG A 438 -0.43 13.21 -19.60
C ARG A 438 -1.09 14.56 -19.86
N GLN A 439 -1.75 15.15 -18.86
CA GLN A 439 -2.37 16.45 -19.05
C GLN A 439 -1.27 17.51 -19.28
N PRO A 440 -1.47 18.46 -20.21
CA PRO A 440 -0.45 19.48 -20.51
C PRO A 440 -0.27 20.50 -19.40
N GLN A 441 -1.20 20.57 -18.46
CA GLN A 441 -1.18 21.45 -17.31
C GLN A 441 -1.63 20.67 -16.07
N GLN A 442 -1.22 21.15 -14.89
CA GLN A 442 -1.75 20.66 -13.61
C GLN A 442 -3.28 20.72 -13.63
N VAL A 443 -3.93 19.60 -13.37
CA VAL A 443 -5.38 19.51 -13.20
C VAL A 443 -5.73 19.31 -11.73
N THR A 444 -7.00 19.58 -11.38
CA THR A 444 -7.51 19.46 -10.02
C THR A 444 -8.67 18.44 -9.99
N VAL A 445 -9.08 18.09 -8.79
CA VAL A 445 -10.25 17.21 -8.53
C VAL A 445 -11.56 17.72 -9.17
N ASP A 446 -11.63 19.02 -9.50
CA ASP A 446 -12.79 19.65 -10.12
C ASP A 446 -12.68 19.72 -11.66
N THR A 447 -11.54 19.34 -12.23
CA THR A 447 -11.32 19.47 -13.68
C THR A 447 -12.18 18.52 -14.50
N PHE A 448 -12.35 17.28 -14.02
CA PHE A 448 -13.07 16.24 -14.75
C PHE A 448 -14.23 15.69 -13.92
N ALA A 449 -15.45 15.86 -14.39
CA ALA A 449 -16.65 15.35 -13.72
C ALA A 449 -16.66 13.81 -13.56
N ALA A 450 -15.89 13.08 -14.38
CA ALA A 450 -15.73 11.63 -14.25
C ALA A 450 -14.83 11.22 -13.08
N TYR A 451 -13.98 12.13 -12.61
CA TYR A 451 -13.01 11.89 -11.54
C TYR A 451 -13.06 13.01 -10.48
N PRO A 452 -14.18 13.17 -9.76
CA PRO A 452 -14.26 14.10 -8.65
C PRO A 452 -13.35 13.65 -7.50
N ARG A 453 -13.20 14.46 -6.46
CA ARG A 453 -12.37 14.21 -5.27
C ARG A 453 -12.57 12.83 -4.65
N PHE A 454 -13.83 12.41 -4.49
CA PHE A 454 -14.18 11.14 -3.86
C PHE A 454 -14.60 10.12 -4.91
N LEU A 455 -13.93 9.00 -4.90
CA LEU A 455 -14.03 7.93 -5.87
C LEU A 455 -14.25 6.58 -5.17
N ILE A 456 -14.82 5.64 -5.90
CA ILE A 456 -15.01 4.26 -5.48
C ILE A 456 -14.42 3.33 -6.55
N TYR A 457 -13.74 2.29 -6.11
CA TYR A 457 -13.37 1.18 -6.98
C TYR A 457 -14.50 0.14 -7.01
N LEU A 458 -14.85 -0.31 -8.21
CA LEU A 458 -15.85 -1.34 -8.45
C LEU A 458 -15.14 -2.63 -8.92
N PRO A 459 -14.85 -3.61 -8.04
CA PRO A 459 -14.07 -4.80 -8.40
C PRO A 459 -14.67 -5.61 -9.55
N ALA A 460 -15.99 -5.79 -9.57
CA ALA A 460 -16.69 -6.55 -10.62
C ALA A 460 -16.57 -5.91 -12.02
N ALA A 461 -16.50 -4.57 -12.10
CA ALA A 461 -16.33 -3.83 -13.34
C ALA A 461 -14.86 -3.48 -13.64
N LYS A 462 -13.98 -3.59 -12.66
CA LYS A 462 -12.59 -3.11 -12.68
C LYS A 462 -12.46 -1.64 -13.04
N GLU A 463 -13.36 -0.81 -12.51
CA GLU A 463 -13.48 0.61 -12.86
C GLU A 463 -13.46 1.50 -11.63
N ILE A 464 -12.92 2.71 -11.82
CA ILE A 464 -13.02 3.82 -10.86
C ILE A 464 -14.22 4.70 -11.27
N LYS A 465 -15.08 5.01 -10.31
CA LYS A 465 -16.27 5.85 -10.50
C LYS A 465 -16.36 6.92 -9.40
N PRO A 466 -17.13 8.00 -9.63
CA PRO A 466 -17.54 8.89 -8.54
C PRO A 466 -18.21 8.11 -7.41
N ASP A 467 -17.84 8.43 -6.17
CA ASP A 467 -18.43 7.81 -4.99
C ASP A 467 -19.89 8.26 -4.81
N PRO A 468 -20.88 7.34 -4.87
CA PRO A 468 -22.28 7.67 -4.69
C PRO A 468 -22.68 7.88 -3.22
N GLY A 469 -21.74 7.66 -2.30
CA GLY A 469 -21.98 7.62 -0.86
C GLY A 469 -22.55 6.28 -0.36
N PRO A 470 -22.75 6.16 0.94
CA PRO A 470 -23.09 4.90 1.59
C PRO A 470 -24.39 4.30 1.01
N ALA A 471 -24.25 3.12 0.43
CA ALA A 471 -25.43 2.35 -0.01
C ALA A 471 -26.24 1.95 1.23
N LYS A 472 -27.51 2.29 1.28
CA LYS A 472 -28.43 1.74 2.26
C LYS A 472 -28.70 0.27 1.92
N GLN A 473 -27.81 -0.62 2.37
CA GLN A 473 -28.06 -2.03 2.23
C GLN A 473 -29.33 -2.39 3.05
N SER A 474 -30.41 -2.74 2.36
CA SER A 474 -31.63 -3.10 3.05
C SER A 474 -31.46 -4.49 3.67
N TRP A 475 -32.03 -4.71 4.87
CA TRP A 475 -32.08 -6.04 5.49
C TRP A 475 -32.54 -7.12 4.50
N LEU A 476 -33.46 -6.76 3.61
CA LEU A 476 -33.98 -7.68 2.59
C LEU A 476 -32.92 -8.10 1.55
N GLU A 477 -32.02 -7.18 1.15
CA GLU A 477 -30.92 -7.47 0.22
C GLU A 477 -29.88 -8.36 0.89
N HIS A 478 -29.52 -8.07 2.14
CA HIS A 478 -28.64 -8.92 2.93
C HIS A 478 -29.19 -10.35 3.06
N MET A 479 -30.47 -10.51 3.40
CA MET A 479 -31.11 -11.82 3.50
C MET A 479 -31.17 -12.54 2.16
N LYS A 480 -31.40 -11.85 1.05
CA LYS A 480 -31.37 -12.45 -0.29
C LYS A 480 -29.98 -12.99 -0.65
N ALA A 481 -28.92 -12.22 -0.37
CA ALA A 481 -27.54 -12.66 -0.58
C ALA A 481 -27.23 -13.91 0.25
N LEU A 482 -27.52 -13.90 1.55
CA LEU A 482 -27.31 -15.03 2.44
C LEU A 482 -28.05 -16.31 1.95
N PHE A 483 -29.33 -16.19 1.56
CA PHE A 483 -30.09 -17.34 1.04
C PHE A 483 -29.53 -17.85 -0.29
N ALA A 484 -29.02 -16.96 -1.16
CA ALA A 484 -28.40 -17.35 -2.43
C ALA A 484 -27.11 -18.16 -2.18
N GLU A 485 -26.26 -17.71 -1.25
CA GLU A 485 -25.01 -18.38 -0.89
C GLU A 485 -25.25 -19.75 -0.23
N VAL A 486 -26.19 -19.83 0.72
CA VAL A 486 -26.60 -21.10 1.34
C VAL A 486 -27.11 -22.09 0.28
N LYS A 487 -27.92 -21.62 -0.67
CA LYS A 487 -28.41 -22.47 -1.77
C LYS A 487 -27.28 -22.98 -2.66
N LEU A 488 -26.30 -22.15 -2.99
CA LEU A 488 -25.10 -22.53 -3.76
C LEU A 488 -24.31 -23.63 -3.04
N LEU A 489 -24.05 -23.46 -1.75
CA LEU A 489 -23.36 -24.45 -0.91
C LEU A 489 -24.08 -25.79 -0.88
N LEU A 490 -25.40 -25.78 -0.65
CA LEU A 490 -26.21 -27.01 -0.65
C LEU A 490 -26.17 -27.70 -2.03
N THR A 491 -26.28 -26.90 -3.12
CA THR A 491 -26.20 -27.47 -4.47
C THR A 491 -24.83 -28.10 -4.73
N ALA A 492 -23.73 -27.47 -4.32
CA ALA A 492 -22.38 -28.00 -4.49
C ALA A 492 -22.13 -29.25 -3.63
N ALA A 493 -22.68 -29.32 -2.41
CA ALA A 493 -22.59 -30.49 -1.54
C ALA A 493 -23.32 -31.70 -2.11
N PHE A 494 -24.54 -31.52 -2.63
CA PHE A 494 -25.33 -32.61 -3.21
C PHE A 494 -24.90 -33.02 -4.62
N SER A 495 -24.17 -32.18 -5.37
CA SER A 495 -23.63 -32.53 -6.69
C SER A 495 -22.33 -33.39 -6.63
N LYS A 496 -21.68 -33.46 -5.47
CA LYS A 496 -20.49 -34.32 -5.25
C LYS A 496 -20.86 -35.76 -4.83
N GLU A 497 -22.11 -36.03 -4.51
CA GLU A 497 -22.61 -37.35 -4.12
C GLU A 497 -23.34 -38.10 -5.27
N ALA A 498 -23.48 -37.50 -6.45
CA ALA A 498 -24.04 -38.09 -7.65
C ALA A 498 -22.93 -38.35 -8.70
#